data_34e37b165142aff75791cf9c07f1955a
#
_entry.id   34e37b165142aff75791cf9c07f1955a
#
_cell.length_a   1.000
_cell.length_b   1.000
_cell.length_c   1.000
_cell.angle_alpha   90.00
_cell.angle_beta   90.00
_cell.angle_gamma   90.00
#
_symmetry.space_group_name_H-M   'P 1'
#
loop_
_entity.id
_entity.type
_entity.pdbx_description
1 polymer ?
#
loop_
_entity_poly.entity_id
_entity_poly.type
_entity_poly.pdbx_seq_one_letter_code
_entity_poly.pdbx_strand_id
1 'polypeptide(L)'
;KALVDAGIPVIGHTGFSLQSRQIGLGKTDEEKAKDFLKICREMEKAGVIAIVYTEVPLEVAKQNYEEATVPIFAAGCGEYTDSPMMNFYELLGFTEKRRKFAKAYDNLLEKSIEATKKFVEEVKRGEIKWKIQIGLY
;
A
#
# COMPACT_ATOMS: atom_id res chain seq x y z
N LYS A 1 4.01 12.06 -16.97
CA LYS A 1 4.75 12.47 -18.19
C LYS A 1 5.93 13.34 -17.85
N ALA A 2 5.76 14.48 -17.17
CA ALA A 2 6.85 15.40 -16.86
C ALA A 2 8.04 14.74 -16.13
N LEU A 3 7.78 13.86 -15.16
CA LEU A 3 8.82 13.10 -14.44
C LEU A 3 9.56 12.13 -15.36
N VAL A 4 8.82 11.41 -16.20
CA VAL A 4 9.42 10.47 -17.17
C VAL A 4 10.28 11.23 -18.17
N ASP A 5 9.81 12.36 -18.69
CA ASP A 5 10.56 13.21 -19.62
C ASP A 5 11.83 13.80 -19.00
N ALA A 6 11.84 13.97 -17.68
CA ALA A 6 13.02 14.37 -16.92
C ALA A 6 13.98 13.19 -16.61
N GLY A 7 13.72 11.99 -17.13
CA GLY A 7 14.54 10.79 -16.93
C GLY A 7 14.33 10.09 -15.56
N ILE A 8 13.27 10.42 -14.85
CA ILE A 8 12.95 9.83 -13.54
C ILE A 8 12.12 8.56 -13.77
N PRO A 9 12.55 7.38 -13.29
CA PRO A 9 11.74 6.17 -13.33
C PRO A 9 10.47 6.35 -12.48
N VAL A 10 9.30 6.13 -13.07
CA VAL A 10 8.00 6.33 -12.42
C VAL A 10 7.25 5.02 -12.34
N ILE A 11 6.78 4.66 -11.15
CA ILE A 11 5.77 3.61 -10.94
C ILE A 11 4.41 4.30 -10.80
N GLY A 12 3.47 3.95 -11.67
CA GLY A 12 2.09 4.44 -11.61
C GLY A 12 1.33 3.77 -10.46
N HIS A 13 0.37 4.46 -9.85
CA HIS A 13 -0.52 3.87 -8.84
C HIS A 13 -1.97 4.27 -9.11
N THR A 14 -2.86 3.26 -9.11
CA THR A 14 -4.31 3.44 -9.27
C THR A 14 -5.06 2.32 -8.54
N GLY A 15 -6.37 2.27 -8.63
CA GLY A 15 -7.20 1.21 -8.06
C GLY A 15 -8.54 1.71 -7.52
N PHE A 16 -9.26 0.83 -6.81
CA PHE A 16 -10.57 1.10 -6.22
C PHE A 16 -10.48 1.41 -4.72
N SER A 17 -9.28 1.74 -4.22
CA SER A 17 -9.04 2.13 -2.83
C SER A 17 -9.84 3.39 -2.43
N LEU A 18 -9.92 3.65 -1.11
CA LEU A 18 -10.63 4.84 -0.58
C LEU A 18 -10.17 6.16 -1.21
N GLN A 19 -8.87 6.27 -1.53
CA GLN A 19 -8.32 7.46 -2.20
C GLN A 19 -8.84 7.60 -3.63
N SER A 20 -8.99 6.50 -4.36
CA SER A 20 -9.54 6.47 -5.71
C SER A 20 -11.06 6.61 -5.72
N ARG A 21 -11.76 6.22 -4.64
CA ARG A 21 -13.21 6.37 -4.51
C ARG A 21 -13.67 7.84 -4.51
N GLN A 22 -12.82 8.78 -4.07
CA GLN A 22 -13.14 10.21 -4.14
C GLN A 22 -13.26 10.70 -5.60
N ILE A 23 -12.50 10.11 -6.51
CA ILE A 23 -12.57 10.40 -7.95
C ILE A 23 -13.81 9.74 -8.58
N GLY A 24 -14.29 8.65 -7.96
CA GLY A 24 -15.43 7.85 -8.46
C GLY A 24 -16.76 8.08 -7.75
N LEU A 25 -16.93 9.16 -6.96
CA LEU A 25 -18.20 9.47 -6.31
C LEU A 25 -19.30 9.64 -7.36
N GLY A 26 -20.40 8.87 -7.19
CA GLY A 26 -21.55 8.88 -8.09
C GLY A 26 -21.43 8.00 -9.34
N LYS A 27 -20.32 7.32 -9.58
CA LYS A 27 -20.14 6.41 -10.71
C LYS A 27 -20.56 4.98 -10.38
N THR A 28 -21.11 4.28 -11.38
CA THR A 28 -21.36 2.84 -11.31
C THR A 28 -20.04 2.06 -11.31
N ASP A 29 -20.07 0.78 -10.92
CA ASP A 29 -18.85 -0.05 -10.92
C ASP A 29 -18.33 -0.29 -12.35
N GLU A 30 -19.21 -0.32 -13.34
CA GLU A 30 -18.83 -0.41 -14.75
C GLU A 30 -18.10 0.85 -15.25
N GLU A 31 -18.57 2.04 -14.84
CA GLU A 31 -17.88 3.30 -15.18
C GLU A 31 -16.52 3.40 -14.51
N LYS A 32 -16.42 2.96 -13.24
CA LYS A 32 -15.13 2.88 -12.54
C LYS A 32 -14.15 1.93 -13.23
N ALA A 33 -14.64 0.78 -13.71
CA ALA A 33 -13.82 -0.18 -14.44
C ALA A 33 -13.28 0.43 -15.74
N LYS A 34 -14.12 1.10 -16.53
CA LYS A 34 -13.72 1.80 -17.75
C LYS A 34 -12.68 2.88 -17.46
N ASP A 35 -12.88 3.69 -16.42
CA ASP A 35 -11.93 4.72 -16.01
C ASP A 35 -10.59 4.11 -15.57
N PHE A 36 -10.63 3.04 -14.80
CA PHE A 36 -9.42 2.33 -14.35
C PHE A 36 -8.59 1.85 -15.54
N LEU A 37 -9.21 1.14 -16.49
CA LEU A 37 -8.52 0.65 -17.69
C LEU A 37 -7.95 1.78 -18.54
N LYS A 38 -8.69 2.89 -18.66
CA LYS A 38 -8.20 4.10 -19.34
C LYS A 38 -6.98 4.68 -18.61
N ILE A 39 -7.02 4.82 -17.30
CA ILE A 39 -5.92 5.36 -16.50
C ILE A 39 -4.67 4.49 -16.65
N CYS A 40 -4.79 3.16 -16.60
CA CYS A 40 -3.66 2.25 -16.80
C CYS A 40 -3.00 2.48 -18.18
N ARG A 41 -3.79 2.52 -19.26
CA ARG A 41 -3.29 2.81 -20.61
C ARG A 41 -2.61 4.18 -20.72
N GLU A 42 -3.17 5.20 -20.07
CA GLU A 42 -2.55 6.54 -20.05
C GLU A 42 -1.23 6.56 -19.27
N MET A 43 -1.11 5.80 -18.19
CA MET A 43 0.14 5.63 -17.45
C MET A 43 1.21 4.96 -18.34
N GLU A 44 0.88 3.87 -19.02
CA GLU A 44 1.80 3.19 -19.96
C GLU A 44 2.25 4.13 -21.08
N LYS A 45 1.32 4.85 -21.73
CA LYS A 45 1.65 5.87 -22.74
C LYS A 45 2.51 6.99 -22.18
N ALA A 46 2.38 7.32 -20.92
CA ALA A 46 3.23 8.29 -20.26
C ALA A 46 4.66 7.77 -20.00
N GLY A 47 4.89 6.45 -20.13
CA GLY A 47 6.21 5.81 -19.96
C GLY A 47 6.51 5.38 -18.54
N VAL A 48 5.52 4.97 -17.74
CA VAL A 48 5.80 4.37 -16.43
C VAL A 48 6.50 3.02 -16.61
N ILE A 49 7.34 2.67 -15.64
CA ILE A 49 8.11 1.40 -15.67
C ILE A 49 7.36 0.23 -15.05
N ALA A 50 6.30 0.49 -14.29
CA ALA A 50 5.41 -0.48 -13.68
C ALA A 50 4.12 0.21 -13.24
N ILE A 51 3.06 -0.57 -12.95
CA ILE A 51 1.83 -0.07 -12.34
C ILE A 51 1.54 -0.86 -11.06
N VAL A 52 1.21 -0.13 -10.00
CA VAL A 52 0.66 -0.68 -8.75
C VAL A 52 -0.84 -0.41 -8.73
N TYR A 53 -1.65 -1.41 -8.39
CA TYR A 53 -3.04 -1.16 -8.09
C TYR A 53 -3.56 -1.95 -6.90
N THR A 54 -4.60 -1.40 -6.27
CA THR A 54 -5.16 -1.91 -5.02
C THR A 54 -6.67 -2.06 -5.10
N GLU A 55 -7.18 -3.18 -4.59
CA GLU A 55 -8.61 -3.45 -4.44
C GLU A 55 -9.40 -3.35 -5.76
N VAL A 56 -8.82 -3.79 -6.87
CA VAL A 56 -9.48 -3.84 -8.17
C VAL A 56 -10.25 -5.16 -8.28
N PRO A 57 -11.51 -5.15 -8.76
CA PRO A 57 -12.28 -6.37 -9.00
C PRO A 57 -11.55 -7.32 -9.94
N LEU A 58 -11.67 -8.64 -9.66
CA LEU A 58 -10.91 -9.69 -10.34
C LEU A 58 -10.99 -9.60 -11.88
N GLU A 59 -12.21 -9.45 -12.43
CA GLU A 59 -12.42 -9.38 -13.88
C GLU A 59 -11.77 -8.15 -14.52
N VAL A 60 -11.76 -7.02 -13.79
CA VAL A 60 -11.13 -5.78 -14.27
C VAL A 60 -9.61 -5.89 -14.20
N ALA A 61 -9.09 -6.50 -13.11
CA ALA A 61 -7.67 -6.78 -12.96
C ALA A 61 -7.17 -7.72 -14.07
N LYS A 62 -7.93 -8.81 -14.37
CA LYS A 62 -7.66 -9.74 -15.45
C LYS A 62 -7.54 -9.01 -16.79
N GLN A 63 -8.55 -8.23 -17.14
CA GLN A 63 -8.57 -7.51 -18.42
C GLN A 63 -7.36 -6.60 -18.57
N ASN A 64 -6.99 -5.85 -17.51
CA ASN A 64 -5.81 -4.99 -17.59
C ASN A 64 -4.51 -5.79 -17.67
N TYR A 65 -4.40 -6.88 -16.90
CA TYR A 65 -3.20 -7.71 -16.87
C TYR A 65 -2.89 -8.36 -18.23
N GLU A 66 -3.93 -8.83 -18.94
CA GLU A 66 -3.79 -9.42 -20.28
C GLU A 66 -3.37 -8.39 -21.35
N GLU A 67 -3.68 -7.10 -21.16
CA GLU A 67 -3.35 -6.02 -22.09
C GLU A 67 -2.07 -5.25 -21.68
N ALA A 68 -1.61 -5.40 -20.43
CA ALA A 68 -0.50 -4.60 -19.87
C ALA A 68 0.83 -4.89 -20.57
N THR A 69 1.59 -3.83 -20.83
CA THR A 69 2.93 -3.89 -21.44
C THR A 69 4.05 -3.64 -20.43
N VAL A 70 3.69 -3.31 -19.18
CA VAL A 70 4.62 -3.09 -18.05
C VAL A 70 4.25 -4.01 -16.89
N PRO A 71 5.20 -4.33 -15.99
CA PRO A 71 4.92 -5.13 -14.80
C PRO A 71 3.80 -4.56 -13.93
N ILE A 72 2.95 -5.46 -13.44
CA ILE A 72 1.83 -5.15 -12.55
C ILE A 72 2.12 -5.67 -11.15
N PHE A 73 2.04 -4.81 -10.15
CA PHE A 73 2.08 -5.15 -8.74
C PHE A 73 0.72 -4.86 -8.11
N ALA A 74 0.13 -5.81 -7.39
CA ALA A 74 -1.23 -5.63 -6.91
C ALA A 74 -1.47 -6.08 -5.47
N ALA A 75 -2.36 -5.38 -4.79
CA ALA A 75 -2.84 -5.73 -3.46
C ALA A 75 -4.37 -5.91 -3.49
N GLY A 76 -4.84 -7.15 -3.22
CA GLY A 76 -6.26 -7.47 -3.19
C GLY A 76 -6.94 -7.48 -4.55
N CYS A 77 -6.25 -7.96 -5.58
CA CYS A 77 -6.73 -8.01 -6.97
C CYS A 77 -6.74 -9.44 -7.55
N GLY A 78 -6.64 -10.46 -6.70
CA GLY A 78 -6.57 -11.86 -7.12
C GLY A 78 -5.19 -12.24 -7.67
N GLU A 79 -5.19 -13.15 -8.66
CA GLU A 79 -3.98 -13.75 -9.23
C GLU A 79 -3.39 -12.98 -10.44
N TYR A 80 -4.13 -12.03 -11.00
CA TYR A 80 -3.70 -11.27 -12.19
C TYR A 80 -2.74 -10.14 -11.81
N THR A 81 -1.51 -10.54 -11.49
CA THR A 81 -0.39 -9.67 -11.09
C THR A 81 0.93 -10.39 -11.26
N ASP A 82 1.99 -9.68 -11.61
CA ASP A 82 3.35 -10.25 -11.65
C ASP A 82 3.91 -10.46 -10.25
N SER A 83 3.48 -9.65 -9.27
CA SER A 83 3.80 -9.87 -7.86
C SER A 83 2.73 -9.29 -6.93
N PRO A 84 2.28 -10.06 -5.93
CA PRO A 84 1.40 -9.53 -4.91
C PRO A 84 2.15 -8.53 -4.01
N MET A 85 1.43 -7.51 -3.57
CA MET A 85 1.90 -6.52 -2.61
C MET A 85 1.05 -6.51 -1.36
N MET A 86 1.64 -6.10 -0.27
CA MET A 86 0.95 -5.91 1.01
C MET A 86 1.47 -4.67 1.73
N ASN A 87 0.56 -3.98 2.43
CA ASN A 87 0.94 -2.87 3.27
C ASN A 87 1.82 -3.36 4.42
N PHE A 88 2.95 -2.68 4.68
CA PHE A 88 3.92 -3.06 5.68
C PHE A 88 3.33 -3.17 7.10
N TYR A 89 2.45 -2.25 7.48
CA TYR A 89 1.79 -2.30 8.78
C TYR A 89 0.82 -3.47 8.91
N GLU A 90 0.14 -3.87 7.83
CA GLU A 90 -0.71 -5.05 7.81
C GLU A 90 0.13 -6.33 7.87
N LEU A 91 1.26 -6.37 7.12
CA LEU A 91 2.21 -7.48 7.11
C LEU A 91 2.76 -7.78 8.51
N LEU A 92 3.09 -6.74 9.27
CA LEU A 92 3.66 -6.87 10.61
C LEU A 92 2.61 -6.90 11.74
N GLY A 93 1.34 -6.78 11.41
CA GLY A 93 0.27 -6.80 12.41
C GLY A 93 0.22 -5.56 13.31
N PHE A 94 0.51 -4.37 12.75
CA PHE A 94 0.34 -3.09 13.45
C PHE A 94 -1.09 -2.57 13.43
N THR A 95 -2.01 -3.19 12.69
CA THR A 95 -3.38 -2.74 12.54
C THR A 95 -4.36 -3.75 13.12
N GLU A 96 -5.34 -3.28 13.91
CA GLU A 96 -6.44 -4.11 14.40
C GLU A 96 -7.37 -4.53 13.26
N LYS A 97 -7.68 -3.60 12.36
CA LYS A 97 -8.55 -3.84 11.20
C LYS A 97 -7.69 -4.16 9.98
N ARG A 98 -7.64 -5.44 9.63
CA ARG A 98 -6.96 -5.93 8.43
C ARG A 98 -7.94 -6.06 7.28
N ARG A 99 -7.43 -5.85 6.08
CA ARG A 99 -8.17 -6.18 4.87
C ARG A 99 -8.30 -7.70 4.74
N LYS A 100 -9.37 -8.17 4.10
CA LYS A 100 -9.66 -9.61 4.00
C LYS A 100 -8.55 -10.41 3.30
N PHE A 101 -7.81 -9.79 2.40
CA PHE A 101 -6.69 -10.40 1.68
C PHE A 101 -5.34 -10.28 2.41
N ALA A 102 -5.27 -9.45 3.47
CA ALA A 102 -4.01 -9.19 4.16
C ALA A 102 -3.72 -10.28 5.20
N LYS A 103 -2.55 -10.90 5.10
CA LYS A 103 -2.03 -11.86 6.08
C LYS A 103 -0.98 -11.17 6.94
N ALA A 104 -1.19 -11.13 8.24
CA ALA A 104 -0.14 -10.70 9.15
C ALA A 104 0.80 -11.87 9.47
N TYR A 105 2.08 -11.58 9.47
CA TYR A 105 3.16 -12.51 9.81
C TYR A 105 3.66 -12.34 11.23
N ASP A 106 3.27 -11.26 11.91
CA ASP A 106 3.56 -10.99 13.31
C ASP A 106 2.41 -10.17 13.95
N ASN A 107 2.51 -9.86 15.24
CA ASN A 107 1.58 -9.03 16.01
C ASN A 107 2.36 -7.90 16.71
N LEU A 108 2.93 -7.00 15.93
CA LEU A 108 3.75 -5.92 16.49
C LEU A 108 2.94 -4.86 17.24
N LEU A 109 1.64 -4.71 16.96
CA LEU A 109 0.77 -3.81 17.72
C LEU A 109 0.71 -4.22 19.19
N GLU A 110 0.39 -5.47 19.46
CA GLU A 110 0.27 -6.00 20.83
C GLU A 110 1.61 -5.95 21.56
N LYS A 111 2.69 -6.39 20.91
CA LYS A 111 4.06 -6.31 21.45
C LYS A 111 4.46 -4.87 21.78
N SER A 112 4.11 -3.91 20.92
CA SER A 112 4.39 -2.48 21.15
C SER A 112 3.60 -1.92 22.31
N ILE A 113 2.32 -2.31 22.45
CA ILE A 113 1.47 -1.92 23.59
C ILE A 113 2.04 -2.47 24.89
N GLU A 114 2.41 -3.75 24.93
CA GLU A 114 3.00 -4.38 26.12
C GLU A 114 4.34 -3.74 26.53
N ALA A 115 5.23 -3.52 25.57
CA ALA A 115 6.52 -2.87 25.81
C ALA A 115 6.32 -1.44 26.33
N THR A 116 5.38 -0.69 25.77
CA THR A 116 5.07 0.67 26.22
C THR A 116 4.48 0.68 27.62
N LYS A 117 3.57 -0.23 27.94
CA LYS A 117 3.01 -0.37 29.30
C LYS A 117 4.11 -0.65 30.32
N LYS A 118 4.99 -1.61 30.03
CA LYS A 118 6.13 -1.95 30.90
C LYS A 118 7.03 -0.75 31.15
N PHE A 119 7.41 -0.03 30.09
CA PHE A 119 8.20 1.19 30.22
C PHE A 119 7.52 2.24 31.12
N VAL A 120 6.22 2.51 30.90
CA VAL A 120 5.46 3.48 31.71
C VAL A 120 5.42 3.06 33.19
N GLU A 121 5.25 1.77 33.47
CA GLU A 121 5.27 1.27 34.86
C GLU A 121 6.63 1.43 35.53
N GLU A 122 7.71 1.11 34.83
CA GLU A 122 9.08 1.28 35.31
C GLU A 122 9.41 2.77 35.59
N VAL A 123 8.95 3.68 34.71
CA VAL A 123 9.07 5.14 34.95
C VAL A 123 8.30 5.56 36.20
N LYS A 124 7.04 5.12 36.39
CA LYS A 124 6.23 5.45 37.56
C LYS A 124 6.84 4.93 38.86
N ARG A 125 7.53 3.80 38.82
CA ARG A 125 8.25 3.24 39.98
C ARG A 125 9.62 3.88 40.22
N GLY A 126 10.07 4.79 39.33
CA GLY A 126 11.39 5.44 39.43
C GLY A 126 12.57 4.50 39.18
N GLU A 127 12.32 3.38 38.52
CA GLU A 127 13.34 2.36 38.21
C GLU A 127 14.25 2.78 37.06
N ILE A 128 13.72 3.60 36.12
CA ILE A 128 14.48 4.11 35.01
C ILE A 128 15.22 5.37 35.39
N LYS A 129 16.53 5.26 35.55
CA LYS A 129 17.43 6.38 35.79
C LYS A 129 18.32 6.58 34.57
N TRP A 130 18.01 7.58 33.77
CA TRP A 130 18.84 7.97 32.65
C TRP A 130 20.13 8.64 33.17
N LYS A 131 21.23 7.89 33.21
CA LYS A 131 22.56 8.49 33.29
C LYS A 131 22.90 9.00 31.89
N ILE A 132 22.54 10.22 31.58
CA ILE A 132 22.98 10.87 30.35
C ILE A 132 24.47 11.18 30.54
N GLN A 133 25.37 10.33 30.07
CA GLN A 133 26.72 10.75 29.71
C GLN A 133 26.57 11.53 28.38
N ILE A 134 26.54 12.84 28.50
CA ILE A 134 26.73 13.70 27.32
C ILE A 134 28.24 13.58 27.00
N GLY A 135 28.59 12.59 26.20
CA GLY A 135 29.87 12.59 25.53
C GLY A 135 29.80 13.67 24.45
N LEU A 136 30.57 14.71 24.62
CA LEU A 136 30.87 15.65 23.54
C LEU A 136 31.66 14.85 22.49
N TYR A 137 31.03 14.61 21.32
CA TYR A 137 31.73 14.20 20.10
C TYR A 137 32.20 15.43 19.35
#